data_28fb6e7f0d550498a1e22dd6c07c9643
#
_entry.id   28fb6e7f0d550498a1e22dd6c07c9643
#
_cell.length_a   1.000
_cell.length_b   1.000
_cell.length_c   1.000
_cell.angle_alpha   90.00
_cell.angle_beta   90.00
_cell.angle_gamma   90.00
#
_symmetry.space_group_name_H-M   'P 1'
#
loop_
_entity.id
_entity.type
_entity.pdbx_description
1 polymer ?
#
loop_
_entity_poly.entity_id
_entity_poly.type
_entity_poly.pdbx_seq_one_letter_code
_entity_poly.pdbx_strand_id
1 'polypeptide(L)'
;MVKTFTLRKELILIELKHISKVYEGANRVEALKDINLDVKEGEIFGIIGQSGAGKSTLIRCINMLEAPTSGSVIVNGTDLTTLGEAELRKARKNIGMIFQHFNLLSSRTVYDNVAFPLELQGMSKAEIKERIEPILEIVGLSDRMNNYPSQLSGGQKQRVGIARALASNPKVLL
;
A
#
# COMPACT_ATOMS: atom_id res chain seq x y z
N MET A 1 -10.67 -45.41 -6.94
CA MET A 1 -10.10 -44.34 -6.12
C MET A 1 -10.16 -43.05 -6.94
N VAL A 2 -11.18 -42.23 -6.73
CA VAL A 2 -11.39 -40.99 -7.49
C VAL A 2 -10.54 -39.89 -6.85
N LYS A 3 -9.50 -39.40 -7.54
CA LYS A 3 -8.73 -38.21 -7.10
C LYS A 3 -9.50 -36.97 -7.52
N THR A 4 -10.15 -36.33 -6.58
CA THR A 4 -10.76 -35.01 -6.78
C THR A 4 -9.66 -33.98 -6.83
N PHE A 5 -9.36 -33.46 -8.02
CA PHE A 5 -8.51 -32.26 -8.16
C PHE A 5 -9.38 -31.05 -7.92
N THR A 6 -9.26 -30.43 -6.77
CA THR A 6 -9.80 -29.09 -6.55
C THR A 6 -8.89 -28.11 -7.29
N LEU A 7 -9.33 -27.63 -8.44
CA LEU A 7 -8.70 -26.47 -9.09
C LEU A 7 -8.81 -25.31 -8.08
N ARG A 8 -7.70 -24.85 -7.52
CA ARG A 8 -7.67 -23.57 -6.80
C ARG A 8 -8.14 -22.51 -7.79
N LYS A 9 -9.33 -21.97 -7.56
CA LYS A 9 -9.81 -20.81 -8.30
C LYS A 9 -8.78 -19.70 -8.01
N GLU A 10 -8.10 -19.24 -9.04
CA GLU A 10 -7.17 -18.11 -8.90
C GLU A 10 -7.96 -16.92 -8.37
N LEU A 11 -7.65 -16.51 -7.14
CA LEU A 11 -8.34 -15.41 -6.49
C LEU A 11 -7.79 -14.09 -7.05
N ILE A 12 -8.65 -13.30 -7.67
CA ILE A 12 -8.33 -11.91 -8.04
C ILE A 12 -8.28 -11.11 -6.75
N LEU A 13 -7.11 -10.51 -6.46
CA LEU A 13 -6.88 -9.72 -5.27
C LEU A 13 -7.19 -8.24 -5.50
N ILE A 14 -6.84 -7.72 -6.69
CA ILE A 14 -7.18 -6.37 -7.14
C ILE A 14 -7.90 -6.47 -8.47
N GLU A 15 -9.06 -5.83 -8.59
CA GLU A 15 -9.81 -5.72 -9.84
C GLU A 15 -10.18 -4.25 -10.05
N LEU A 16 -9.76 -3.70 -11.18
CA LEU A 16 -10.12 -2.35 -11.62
C LEU A 16 -11.08 -2.48 -12.80
N LYS A 17 -12.23 -1.82 -12.70
CA LYS A 17 -13.26 -1.82 -13.74
C LYS A 17 -13.51 -0.41 -14.24
N HIS A 18 -13.19 -0.15 -15.49
CA HIS A 18 -13.47 1.13 -16.17
C HIS A 18 -12.99 2.36 -15.41
N ILE A 19 -11.81 2.25 -14.77
CA ILE A 19 -11.26 3.36 -13.96
C ILE A 19 -10.84 4.50 -14.87
N SER A 20 -11.46 5.66 -14.64
CA SER A 20 -11.03 6.92 -15.22
C SER A 20 -10.78 7.94 -14.11
N LYS A 21 -9.77 8.81 -14.34
CA LYS A 21 -9.46 9.92 -13.44
C LYS A 21 -9.20 11.19 -14.25
N VAL A 22 -10.03 12.17 -14.00
CA VAL A 22 -9.93 13.51 -14.58
C VAL A 22 -9.67 14.49 -13.44
N TYR A 23 -8.66 15.33 -13.62
CA TYR A 23 -8.41 16.48 -12.76
C TYR A 23 -9.01 17.72 -13.44
N GLU A 24 -10.00 18.32 -12.79
CA GLU A 24 -10.59 19.57 -13.23
C GLU A 24 -9.73 20.74 -12.72
N GLY A 25 -9.50 21.75 -13.58
CA GLY A 25 -8.71 22.93 -13.26
C GLY A 25 -8.62 23.86 -14.47
N ALA A 26 -7.67 24.79 -14.45
CA ALA A 26 -7.43 25.69 -15.59
C ALA A 26 -7.12 24.91 -16.90
N ASN A 27 -6.46 23.75 -16.75
CA ASN A 27 -6.28 22.76 -17.81
C ASN A 27 -6.87 21.44 -17.32
N ARG A 28 -7.91 20.97 -17.97
CA ARG A 28 -8.49 19.65 -17.71
C ARG A 28 -7.49 18.57 -18.12
N VAL A 29 -7.11 17.69 -17.19
CA VAL A 29 -6.17 16.59 -17.44
C VAL A 29 -6.85 15.24 -17.20
N GLU A 30 -6.98 14.43 -18.23
CA GLU A 30 -7.42 13.04 -18.12
C GLU A 30 -6.20 12.16 -17.83
N ALA A 31 -5.96 11.88 -16.54
CA ALA A 31 -4.79 11.14 -16.09
C ALA A 31 -4.94 9.62 -16.25
N LEU A 32 -6.16 9.11 -16.18
CA LEU A 32 -6.51 7.70 -16.41
C LEU A 32 -7.75 7.66 -17.30
N LYS A 33 -7.76 6.74 -18.27
CA LYS A 33 -8.85 6.57 -19.23
C LYS A 33 -9.20 5.11 -19.38
N ASP A 34 -10.36 4.73 -18.87
CA ASP A 34 -10.98 3.39 -19.02
C ASP A 34 -10.01 2.23 -18.69
N ILE A 35 -9.33 2.31 -17.56
CA ILE A 35 -8.38 1.28 -17.14
C ILE A 35 -9.13 0.07 -16.59
N ASN A 36 -8.84 -1.08 -17.16
CA ASN A 36 -9.30 -2.39 -16.70
C ASN A 36 -8.08 -3.24 -16.37
N LEU A 37 -8.03 -3.83 -15.17
CA LEU A 37 -6.86 -4.54 -14.67
C LEU A 37 -7.27 -5.55 -13.59
N ASP A 38 -6.72 -6.76 -13.68
CA ASP A 38 -6.83 -7.79 -12.66
C ASP A 38 -5.44 -8.18 -12.18
N VAL A 39 -5.25 -8.23 -10.85
CA VAL A 39 -4.04 -8.75 -10.21
C VAL A 39 -4.44 -9.89 -9.29
N LYS A 40 -3.80 -11.03 -9.46
CA LYS A 40 -4.09 -12.25 -8.70
C LYS A 40 -3.36 -12.26 -7.36
N GLU A 41 -3.85 -13.07 -6.43
CA GLU A 41 -3.17 -13.29 -5.14
C GLU A 41 -1.78 -13.92 -5.38
N GLY A 42 -0.75 -13.34 -4.72
CA GLY A 42 0.64 -13.77 -4.86
C GLY A 42 1.35 -13.31 -6.14
N GLU A 43 0.68 -12.53 -6.99
CA GLU A 43 1.27 -11.98 -8.20
C GLU A 43 2.13 -10.74 -7.90
N ILE A 44 3.26 -10.61 -8.60
CA ILE A 44 4.04 -9.39 -8.68
C ILE A 44 3.70 -8.72 -10.01
N PHE A 45 2.96 -7.63 -9.94
CA PHE A 45 2.50 -6.90 -11.12
C PHE A 45 3.26 -5.59 -11.31
N GLY A 46 3.84 -5.38 -12.48
CA GLY A 46 4.63 -4.19 -12.81
C GLY A 46 3.88 -3.20 -13.69
N ILE A 47 3.80 -1.93 -13.27
CA ILE A 47 3.23 -0.82 -14.05
C ILE A 47 4.36 0.04 -14.58
N ILE A 48 4.56 0.04 -15.91
CA ILE A 48 5.61 0.79 -16.60
C ILE A 48 5.02 1.89 -17.48
N GLY A 49 5.78 2.93 -17.74
CA GLY A 49 5.37 4.04 -18.61
C GLY A 49 6.24 5.28 -18.38
N GLN A 50 6.15 6.26 -19.26
CA GLN A 50 6.88 7.53 -19.17
C GLN A 50 6.47 8.35 -17.94
N SER A 51 7.25 9.40 -17.62
CA SER A 51 6.85 10.36 -16.60
C SER A 51 5.55 11.04 -17.03
N GLY A 52 4.61 11.22 -16.10
CA GLY A 52 3.29 11.78 -16.39
C GLY A 52 2.25 10.80 -16.97
N ALA A 53 2.60 9.52 -17.22
CA ALA A 53 1.67 8.53 -17.79
C ALA A 53 0.57 8.04 -16.81
N GLY A 54 0.38 8.67 -15.65
CA GLY A 54 -0.70 8.32 -14.72
C GLY A 54 -0.38 7.19 -13.73
N LYS A 55 0.84 6.59 -13.74
CA LYS A 55 1.20 5.46 -12.86
C LYS A 55 0.92 5.71 -11.38
N SER A 56 1.39 6.84 -10.86
CA SER A 56 1.17 7.22 -9.46
C SER A 56 -0.29 7.51 -9.16
N THR A 57 -1.02 8.07 -10.11
CA THR A 57 -2.48 8.28 -10.00
C THR A 57 -3.21 6.95 -9.91
N LEU A 58 -2.83 5.96 -10.73
CA LEU A 58 -3.43 4.63 -10.70
C LEU A 58 -3.21 3.95 -9.34
N ILE A 59 -1.97 3.95 -8.83
CA ILE A 59 -1.66 3.40 -7.50
C ILE A 59 -2.46 4.11 -6.40
N ARG A 60 -2.62 5.43 -6.47
CA ARG A 60 -3.43 6.20 -5.51
C ARG A 60 -4.92 5.92 -5.64
N CYS A 61 -5.41 5.57 -6.82
CA CYS A 61 -6.78 5.10 -6.98
C CYS A 61 -6.98 3.70 -6.36
N ILE A 62 -6.01 2.78 -6.50
CA ILE A 62 -6.11 1.43 -5.93
C ILE A 62 -6.28 1.47 -4.40
N ASN A 63 -5.58 2.36 -3.70
CA ASN A 63 -5.73 2.50 -2.24
C ASN A 63 -6.72 3.61 -1.84
N MET A 64 -7.44 4.19 -2.82
CA MET A 64 -8.41 5.26 -2.60
C MET A 64 -7.84 6.51 -1.90
N LEU A 65 -6.52 6.75 -1.98
CA LEU A 65 -5.95 8.06 -1.61
C LEU A 65 -6.44 9.14 -2.56
N GLU A 66 -6.73 8.76 -3.80
CA GLU A 66 -7.47 9.56 -4.76
C GLU A 66 -8.67 8.75 -5.26
N ALA A 67 -9.87 9.31 -5.11
CA ALA A 67 -11.05 8.69 -5.68
C ALA A 67 -11.00 8.76 -7.21
N PRO A 68 -11.28 7.69 -7.95
CA PRO A 68 -11.46 7.76 -9.39
C PRO A 68 -12.67 8.65 -9.73
N THR A 69 -12.68 9.22 -10.93
CA THR A 69 -13.83 9.99 -11.43
C THR A 69 -14.98 9.05 -11.84
N SER A 70 -14.65 7.86 -12.32
CA SER A 70 -15.61 6.79 -12.63
C SER A 70 -14.94 5.43 -12.54
N GLY A 71 -15.76 4.38 -12.52
CA GLY A 71 -15.33 2.99 -12.40
C GLY A 71 -15.31 2.48 -10.98
N SER A 72 -14.89 1.22 -10.79
CA SER A 72 -14.86 0.53 -9.50
C SER A 72 -13.48 -0.01 -9.18
N VAL A 73 -13.07 0.12 -7.92
CA VAL A 73 -11.82 -0.42 -7.35
C VAL A 73 -12.18 -1.51 -6.37
N ILE A 74 -11.97 -2.77 -6.75
CA ILE A 74 -12.29 -3.91 -5.92
C ILE A 74 -10.99 -4.50 -5.39
N VAL A 75 -10.85 -4.58 -4.06
CA VAL A 75 -9.70 -5.17 -3.39
C VAL A 75 -10.18 -6.25 -2.44
N ASN A 76 -9.63 -7.45 -2.59
CA ASN A 76 -10.01 -8.62 -1.79
C ASN A 76 -11.54 -8.82 -1.75
N GLY A 77 -12.20 -8.68 -2.91
CA GLY A 77 -13.64 -8.85 -3.07
C GLY A 77 -14.52 -7.69 -2.57
N THR A 78 -13.92 -6.61 -2.07
CA THR A 78 -14.66 -5.44 -1.57
C THR A 78 -14.47 -4.26 -2.53
N ASP A 79 -15.57 -3.69 -3.03
CA ASP A 79 -15.54 -2.46 -3.83
C ASP A 79 -15.30 -1.24 -2.94
N LEU A 80 -14.08 -0.71 -3.01
CA LEU A 80 -13.66 0.43 -2.18
C LEU A 80 -14.35 1.73 -2.56
N THR A 81 -14.84 1.84 -3.80
CA THR A 81 -15.50 3.08 -4.29
C THR A 81 -16.87 3.30 -3.68
N THR A 82 -17.48 2.25 -3.10
CA THR A 82 -18.79 2.31 -2.46
C THR A 82 -18.73 2.54 -0.95
N LEU A 83 -17.51 2.49 -0.36
CA LEU A 83 -17.33 2.54 1.09
C LEU A 83 -17.37 3.98 1.61
N GLY A 84 -17.97 4.14 2.79
CA GLY A 84 -17.83 5.34 3.59
C GLY A 84 -16.42 5.47 4.20
N GLU A 85 -16.07 6.68 4.68
CA GLU A 85 -14.71 6.96 5.19
C GLU A 85 -14.24 6.02 6.31
N ALA A 86 -15.14 5.62 7.22
CA ALA A 86 -14.81 4.75 8.34
C ALA A 86 -14.45 3.33 7.86
N GLU A 87 -15.18 2.81 6.88
CA GLU A 87 -14.97 1.49 6.27
C GLU A 87 -13.73 1.50 5.40
N LEU A 88 -13.54 2.57 4.64
CA LEU A 88 -12.35 2.76 3.80
C LEU A 88 -11.06 2.81 4.64
N ARG A 89 -11.08 3.46 5.81
CA ARG A 89 -9.96 3.41 6.77
C ARG A 89 -9.67 1.99 7.25
N LYS A 90 -10.70 1.18 7.48
CA LYS A 90 -10.52 -0.24 7.84
C LYS A 90 -9.93 -1.05 6.68
N ALA A 91 -10.43 -0.86 5.46
CA ALA A 91 -9.94 -1.55 4.27
C ALA A 91 -8.46 -1.23 4.00
N ARG A 92 -8.05 0.04 4.14
CA ARG A 92 -6.65 0.49 3.96
C ARG A 92 -5.65 -0.15 4.93
N LYS A 93 -6.08 -0.68 6.08
CA LYS A 93 -5.18 -1.42 6.99
C LYS A 93 -4.58 -2.67 6.34
N ASN A 94 -5.26 -3.22 5.34
CA ASN A 94 -4.81 -4.39 4.58
C ASN A 94 -4.03 -4.04 3.30
N ILE A 95 -3.82 -2.73 3.04
CA ILE A 95 -3.10 -2.23 1.87
C ILE A 95 -1.86 -1.47 2.35
N GLY A 96 -0.70 -2.07 2.23
CA GLY A 96 0.58 -1.42 2.47
C GLY A 96 0.95 -0.53 1.29
N MET A 97 1.52 0.65 1.56
CA MET A 97 2.01 1.53 0.52
C MET A 97 3.44 2.00 0.81
N ILE A 98 4.33 1.84 -0.17
CA ILE A 98 5.70 2.35 -0.15
C ILE A 98 5.72 3.65 -0.95
N PHE A 99 5.93 4.77 -0.26
CA PHE A 99 5.91 6.10 -0.88
C PHE A 99 7.23 6.43 -1.57
N GLN A 100 7.15 7.04 -2.74
CA GLN A 100 8.31 7.49 -3.52
C GLN A 100 9.22 8.47 -2.73
N HIS A 101 8.66 9.34 -1.92
CA HIS A 101 9.37 10.32 -1.09
C HIS A 101 9.47 9.91 0.38
N PHE A 102 9.43 8.59 0.67
CA PHE A 102 9.51 7.97 1.99
C PHE A 102 8.38 8.36 2.95
N ASN A 103 7.97 9.62 3.01
CA ASN A 103 6.93 10.17 3.89
C ASN A 103 7.11 9.72 5.36
N LEU A 104 8.35 9.79 5.85
CA LEU A 104 8.66 9.48 7.24
C LEU A 104 8.27 10.64 8.15
N LEU A 105 7.79 10.30 9.33
CA LEU A 105 7.53 11.25 10.41
C LEU A 105 8.86 11.73 10.98
N SER A 106 9.24 12.98 10.70
CA SER A 106 10.56 13.54 11.03
C SER A 106 10.83 13.62 12.53
N SER A 107 9.78 13.75 13.33
CA SER A 107 9.82 13.80 14.79
C SER A 107 9.82 12.43 15.48
N ARG A 108 9.79 11.35 14.70
CA ARG A 108 9.78 9.97 15.20
C ARG A 108 11.04 9.22 14.80
N THR A 109 11.49 8.31 15.64
CA THR A 109 12.61 7.42 15.36
C THR A 109 12.29 6.45 14.22
N VAL A 110 13.27 5.65 13.77
CA VAL A 110 13.06 4.53 12.85
C VAL A 110 12.03 3.57 13.42
N TYR A 111 12.23 3.16 14.68
CA TYR A 111 11.30 2.26 15.37
C TYR A 111 9.88 2.82 15.38
N ASP A 112 9.71 4.06 15.83
CA ASP A 112 8.39 4.68 15.93
C ASP A 112 7.71 4.92 14.57
N ASN A 113 8.50 5.15 13.51
CA ASN A 113 7.96 5.23 12.14
C ASN A 113 7.38 3.88 11.70
N VAL A 114 8.05 2.77 12.02
CA VAL A 114 7.58 1.42 11.68
C VAL A 114 6.44 0.98 12.59
N ALA A 115 6.46 1.40 13.87
CA ALA A 115 5.41 1.13 14.86
C ALA A 115 4.09 1.83 14.55
N PHE A 116 4.15 3.00 13.92
CA PHE A 116 3.00 3.88 13.76
C PHE A 116 1.72 3.21 13.23
N PRO A 117 1.73 2.41 12.13
CA PRO A 117 0.53 1.73 11.67
C PRO A 117 -0.02 0.70 12.67
N LEU A 118 0.82 0.10 13.50
CA LEU A 118 0.43 -0.87 14.53
C LEU A 118 -0.19 -0.16 15.74
N GLU A 119 0.35 1.00 16.13
CA GLU A 119 -0.24 1.88 17.15
C GLU A 119 -1.67 2.28 16.75
N LEU A 120 -1.89 2.64 15.47
CA LEU A 120 -3.21 2.97 14.95
C LEU A 120 -4.18 1.77 14.91
N GLN A 121 -3.65 0.55 14.98
CA GLN A 121 -4.44 -0.68 15.12
C GLN A 121 -4.76 -1.01 16.58
N GLY A 122 -4.20 -0.27 17.54
CA GLY A 122 -4.41 -0.47 18.97
C GLY A 122 -3.60 -1.62 19.56
N MET A 123 -2.52 -2.05 18.91
CA MET A 123 -1.65 -3.10 19.43
C MET A 123 -0.89 -2.61 20.66
N SER A 124 -0.65 -3.51 21.59
CA SER A 124 0.16 -3.25 22.76
C SER A 124 1.64 -3.06 22.43
N LYS A 125 2.39 -2.37 23.28
CA LYS A 125 3.82 -2.16 23.09
C LYS A 125 4.61 -3.47 22.95
N ALA A 126 4.21 -4.52 23.67
CA ALA A 126 4.86 -5.82 23.60
C ALA A 126 4.66 -6.48 22.22
N GLU A 127 3.42 -6.51 21.73
CA GLU A 127 3.08 -7.03 20.40
C GLU A 127 3.77 -6.24 19.27
N ILE A 128 3.83 -4.91 19.40
CA ILE A 128 4.53 -4.03 18.43
C ILE A 128 6.01 -4.39 18.40
N LYS A 129 6.65 -4.51 19.55
CA LYS A 129 8.07 -4.85 19.66
C LYS A 129 8.38 -6.20 19.00
N GLU A 130 7.63 -7.23 19.36
CA GLU A 130 7.79 -8.59 18.81
C GLU A 130 7.67 -8.60 17.28
N ARG A 131 6.80 -7.75 16.73
CA ARG A 131 6.57 -7.67 15.28
C ARG A 131 7.61 -6.85 14.53
N ILE A 132 8.11 -5.77 15.12
CA ILE A 132 9.00 -4.82 14.48
C ILE A 132 10.45 -5.28 14.46
N GLU A 133 10.94 -5.87 15.56
CA GLU A 133 12.34 -6.27 15.66
C GLU A 133 12.79 -7.18 14.50
N PRO A 134 12.06 -8.25 14.14
CA PRO A 134 12.43 -9.08 13.00
C PRO A 134 12.38 -8.33 11.65
N ILE A 135 11.44 -7.39 11.48
CA ILE A 135 11.34 -6.60 10.25
C ILE A 135 12.54 -5.67 10.12
N LEU A 136 12.95 -5.00 11.21
CA LEU A 136 14.12 -4.14 11.22
C LEU A 136 15.41 -4.91 10.95
N GLU A 137 15.51 -6.14 11.41
CA GLU A 137 16.62 -7.04 11.10
C GLU A 137 16.66 -7.38 9.61
N ILE A 138 15.55 -7.80 9.02
CA ILE A 138 15.43 -8.13 7.58
C ILE A 138 15.82 -6.96 6.70
N VAL A 139 15.43 -5.72 7.07
CA VAL A 139 15.79 -4.53 6.29
C VAL A 139 17.16 -3.96 6.65
N GLY A 140 17.90 -4.57 7.59
CA GLY A 140 19.24 -4.16 8.03
C GLY A 140 19.27 -2.78 8.71
N LEU A 141 18.36 -2.56 9.66
CA LEU A 141 18.22 -1.30 10.42
C LEU A 141 18.15 -1.50 11.94
N SER A 142 18.47 -2.69 12.46
CA SER A 142 18.43 -2.97 13.91
C SER A 142 19.33 -2.03 14.72
N ASP A 143 20.52 -1.68 14.19
CA ASP A 143 21.47 -0.77 14.82
C ASP A 143 21.06 0.71 14.69
N ARG A 144 20.02 1.01 13.94
CA ARG A 144 19.51 2.34 13.63
C ARG A 144 18.10 2.62 14.18
N MET A 145 17.53 1.70 14.94
CA MET A 145 16.15 1.80 15.41
C MET A 145 15.85 3.07 16.18
N ASN A 146 16.85 3.63 16.88
CA ASN A 146 16.72 4.88 17.68
C ASN A 146 17.08 6.14 16.89
N ASN A 147 17.53 6.02 15.63
CA ASN A 147 17.87 7.18 14.81
C ASN A 147 16.62 7.88 14.28
N TYR A 148 16.72 9.19 14.07
CA TYR A 148 15.69 9.98 13.39
C TYR A 148 15.93 10.02 11.88
N PRO A 149 14.90 10.29 11.07
CA PRO A 149 15.04 10.37 9.60
C PRO A 149 16.14 11.31 9.11
N SER A 150 16.41 12.41 9.82
CA SER A 150 17.49 13.34 9.48
C SER A 150 18.90 12.74 9.55
N GLN A 151 19.06 11.65 10.30
CA GLN A 151 20.34 10.95 10.51
C GLN A 151 20.55 9.79 9.53
N LEU A 152 19.63 9.58 8.59
CA LEU A 152 19.60 8.44 7.68
C LEU A 152 19.96 8.86 6.25
N SER A 153 20.67 7.97 5.54
CA SER A 153 20.85 8.09 4.10
C SER A 153 19.51 7.86 3.35
N GLY A 154 19.43 8.26 2.09
CA GLY A 154 18.24 8.03 1.25
C GLY A 154 17.83 6.57 1.18
N GLY A 155 18.80 5.65 1.01
CA GLY A 155 18.54 4.21 1.00
C GLY A 155 18.04 3.66 2.34
N GLN A 156 18.56 4.21 3.47
CA GLN A 156 18.05 3.85 4.80
C GLN A 156 16.62 4.34 4.99
N LYS A 157 16.29 5.57 4.60
CA LYS A 157 14.91 6.12 4.63
C LYS A 157 13.95 5.26 3.81
N GLN A 158 14.39 4.78 2.64
CA GLN A 158 13.59 3.88 1.81
C GLN A 158 13.30 2.57 2.56
N ARG A 159 14.32 1.97 3.18
CA ARG A 159 14.13 0.73 3.96
C ARG A 159 13.20 0.92 5.15
N VAL A 160 13.23 2.08 5.82
CA VAL A 160 12.22 2.41 6.87
C VAL A 160 10.81 2.45 6.28
N GLY A 161 10.63 3.07 5.11
CA GLY A 161 9.35 3.11 4.40
C GLY A 161 8.83 1.71 4.04
N ILE A 162 9.72 0.83 3.58
CA ILE A 162 9.41 -0.58 3.29
C ILE A 162 9.01 -1.31 4.58
N ALA A 163 9.82 -1.21 5.64
CA ALA A 163 9.53 -1.83 6.92
C ALA A 163 8.17 -1.39 7.49
N ARG A 164 7.87 -0.10 7.43
CA ARG A 164 6.58 0.46 7.85
C ARG A 164 5.41 -0.12 7.06
N ALA A 165 5.55 -0.25 5.74
CA ALA A 165 4.50 -0.81 4.90
C ALA A 165 4.25 -2.29 5.20
N LEU A 166 5.31 -3.06 5.50
CA LEU A 166 5.23 -4.48 5.84
C LEU A 166 4.74 -4.75 7.27
N ALA A 167 4.90 -3.80 8.19
CA ALA A 167 4.59 -3.97 9.61
C ALA A 167 3.14 -4.43 9.85
N SER A 168 2.19 -3.91 9.08
CA SER A 168 0.77 -4.28 9.17
C SER A 168 0.44 -5.66 8.60
N ASN A 169 1.42 -6.38 8.02
CA ASN A 169 1.20 -7.62 7.28
C ASN A 169 0.07 -7.48 6.23
N PRO A 170 0.21 -6.54 5.30
CA PRO A 170 -0.85 -6.23 4.35
C PRO A 170 -1.05 -7.38 3.36
N LYS A 171 -2.28 -7.52 2.85
CA LYS A 171 -2.60 -8.45 1.75
C LYS A 171 -2.13 -7.92 0.41
N VAL A 172 -2.11 -6.60 0.26
CA VAL A 172 -1.67 -5.87 -0.94
C VAL A 172 -0.53 -4.94 -0.56
N LEU A 173 0.54 -4.92 -1.35
CA LEU A 173 1.65 -3.97 -1.23
C LEU A 173 1.75 -3.17 -2.53
N LEU A 174 1.71 -1.83 -2.41
CA LEU A 174 1.76 -0.87 -3.51
C LEU A 174 3.05 -0.05 -3.45
#